data_c31781944790e8ea8ceee3185e87e875
#
_entry.id   c31781944790e8ea8ceee3185e87e875
#
_cell.length_a   1.000
_cell.length_b   1.000
_cell.length_c   1.000
_cell.angle_alpha   90.00
_cell.angle_beta   90.00
_cell.angle_gamma   90.00
#
_symmetry.space_group_name_H-M   'P 1'
#
loop_
_entity.id
_entity.type
_entity.pdbx_description
1 polymer ?
#
loop_
_entity_poly.entity_id
_entity_poly.type
_entity_poly.pdbx_seq_one_letter_code
_entity_poly.pdbx_strand_id
1 'polypeptide(L)'
;MEQEELGKLWDASGGRGDRPPAGSGLLGLHRVDDPAALTGMALAVLGLPLNAAADWLAAVRVASQTYADWLPALGGGFRATDYGDVEVTPGDLGATFVQAHERLADVVATGAAPLVLGGDSLVSLPVMQVLSGKIRGRLGVVAFTPLYEVAPDPMYSANSRWARALELGIVSPANVVLVGGRAAPPDEPARRVLDGLGATMYSLDDVLRDGMETVAQEALEAAATGTEAVYLSVDLAVVAGTGDPVGLQARELMAGVRVVSGALLAAADICGAGPRMGGGDPVSIAARVAAEIVVGVAGRLA
;
A
#
# COMPACT_ATOMS: atom_id res chain seq x y z
N MET A 1 13.08 0.61 -19.03
CA MET A 1 12.05 -0.01 -19.90
C MET A 1 11.83 0.91 -21.09
N GLU A 2 11.95 0.40 -22.30
CA GLU A 2 11.78 1.20 -23.52
C GLU A 2 10.30 1.47 -23.80
N GLN A 3 9.99 2.57 -24.50
CA GLN A 3 8.60 2.95 -24.86
C GLN A 3 7.83 1.83 -25.58
N GLU A 4 8.54 0.97 -26.30
CA GLU A 4 7.95 -0.16 -27.02
C GLU A 4 7.49 -1.27 -26.06
N GLU A 5 8.21 -1.51 -24.97
CA GLU A 5 7.81 -2.49 -23.95
C GLU A 5 6.62 -2.00 -23.12
N LEU A 6 6.59 -0.71 -22.76
CA LEU A 6 5.41 -0.09 -22.15
C LEU A 6 4.17 -0.22 -23.02
N GLY A 7 4.36 -0.12 -24.37
CA GLY A 7 3.30 -0.34 -25.32
C GLY A 7 2.73 -1.75 -25.32
N LYS A 8 3.60 -2.74 -25.26
CA LYS A 8 3.18 -4.14 -25.19
C LYS A 8 2.41 -4.43 -23.89
N LEU A 9 2.81 -3.79 -22.79
CA LEU A 9 2.08 -3.89 -21.52
C LEU A 9 0.70 -3.23 -21.59
N TRP A 10 0.59 -2.07 -22.23
CA TRP A 10 -0.71 -1.41 -22.47
C TRP A 10 -1.65 -2.26 -23.30
N ASP A 11 -1.17 -2.78 -24.42
CA ASP A 11 -1.94 -3.64 -25.30
C ASP A 11 -2.34 -4.95 -24.61
N ALA A 12 -1.46 -5.53 -23.79
CA ALA A 12 -1.73 -6.73 -23.01
C ALA A 12 -2.74 -6.51 -21.87
N SER A 13 -2.83 -5.29 -21.33
CA SER A 13 -3.79 -4.92 -20.28
C SER A 13 -5.20 -4.63 -20.78
N GLY A 14 -5.43 -4.69 -22.11
CA GLY A 14 -6.73 -4.42 -22.73
C GLY A 14 -7.12 -2.95 -22.71
N GLY A 15 -6.14 -2.05 -22.71
CA GLY A 15 -6.34 -0.60 -22.75
C GLY A 15 -7.29 -0.18 -23.86
N ARG A 16 -8.30 0.61 -23.50
CA ARG A 16 -9.28 1.16 -24.46
C ARG A 16 -9.00 2.66 -24.59
N GLY A 17 -8.80 3.12 -25.82
CA GLY A 17 -8.54 4.53 -26.11
C GLY A 17 -7.09 4.81 -26.55
N ASP A 18 -6.74 6.08 -26.66
CA ASP A 18 -5.39 6.50 -27.04
C ASP A 18 -4.38 6.12 -25.92
N ARG A 19 -3.20 5.68 -26.36
CA ARG A 19 -2.10 5.35 -25.44
C ARG A 19 -1.78 6.56 -24.55
N PRO A 20 -1.65 6.40 -23.23
CA PRO A 20 -1.32 7.51 -22.36
C PRO A 20 0.02 8.15 -22.79
N PRO A 21 0.15 9.47 -22.70
CA PRO A 21 1.41 10.14 -23.02
C PRO A 21 2.53 9.59 -22.12
N ALA A 22 3.75 9.53 -22.69
CA ALA A 22 4.93 9.12 -21.93
C ALA A 22 5.09 10.02 -20.69
N GLY A 23 5.28 9.44 -19.52
CA GLY A 23 5.40 10.17 -18.26
C GLY A 23 4.08 10.46 -17.53
N SER A 24 2.94 9.90 -17.99
CA SER A 24 1.71 9.93 -17.18
C SER A 24 1.92 9.21 -15.86
N GLY A 25 1.51 9.85 -14.76
CA GLY A 25 1.52 9.27 -13.42
C GLY A 25 0.40 8.25 -13.21
N LEU A 26 0.31 7.73 -12.00
CA LEU A 26 -0.75 6.80 -11.60
C LEU A 26 -2.13 7.41 -11.88
N LEU A 27 -3.06 6.63 -12.45
CA LEU A 27 -4.42 7.07 -12.80
C LEU A 27 -4.47 8.31 -13.73
N GLY A 28 -3.43 8.56 -14.52
CA GLY A 28 -3.34 9.77 -15.33
C GLY A 28 -2.97 11.05 -14.56
N LEU A 29 -2.60 10.96 -13.29
CA LEU A 29 -2.15 12.09 -12.48
C LEU A 29 -0.94 12.77 -13.12
N HIS A 30 -0.85 14.09 -12.94
CA HIS A 30 0.33 14.82 -13.37
C HIS A 30 1.54 14.40 -12.52
N ARG A 31 2.66 14.12 -13.20
CA ARG A 31 3.93 13.76 -12.54
C ARG A 31 4.72 15.02 -12.24
N VAL A 32 5.20 15.14 -11.01
CA VAL A 32 5.99 16.28 -10.52
C VAL A 32 7.24 15.79 -9.80
N ASP A 33 8.29 16.61 -9.84
CA ASP A 33 9.54 16.35 -9.12
C ASP A 33 9.85 17.46 -8.09
N ASP A 34 9.20 18.63 -8.22
CA ASP A 34 9.38 19.76 -7.32
C ASP A 34 8.47 19.62 -6.08
N PRO A 35 9.03 19.61 -4.85
CA PRO A 35 8.25 19.59 -3.62
C PRO A 35 7.22 20.73 -3.51
N ALA A 36 7.46 21.88 -4.13
CA ALA A 36 6.52 23.01 -4.13
C ALA A 36 5.17 22.65 -4.77
N ALA A 37 5.17 21.72 -5.75
CA ALA A 37 3.97 21.25 -6.41
C ALA A 37 3.07 20.36 -5.52
N LEU A 38 3.55 19.92 -4.36
CA LEU A 38 2.78 19.16 -3.37
C LEU A 38 1.83 20.03 -2.55
N THR A 39 1.99 21.37 -2.59
CA THR A 39 1.17 22.29 -1.80
C THR A 39 -0.30 22.19 -2.20
N GLY A 40 -1.16 21.92 -1.21
CA GLY A 40 -2.61 21.80 -1.40
C GLY A 40 -3.05 20.49 -2.07
N MET A 41 -2.16 19.49 -2.19
CA MET A 41 -2.55 18.14 -2.56
C MET A 41 -3.14 17.42 -1.35
N ALA A 42 -4.16 16.63 -1.58
CA ALA A 42 -4.75 15.74 -0.59
C ALA A 42 -4.02 14.38 -0.57
N LEU A 43 -3.46 13.98 -1.71
CA LEU A 43 -2.75 12.73 -1.88
C LEU A 43 -1.57 12.91 -2.84
N ALA A 44 -0.44 12.29 -2.54
CA ALA A 44 0.70 12.22 -3.44
C ALA A 44 1.19 10.78 -3.59
N VAL A 45 1.29 10.32 -4.84
CA VAL A 45 1.83 9.00 -5.17
C VAL A 45 3.34 9.05 -5.16
N LEU A 46 4.00 8.08 -4.53
CA LEU A 46 5.44 7.93 -4.50
C LEU A 46 5.83 6.47 -4.79
N GLY A 47 6.70 6.24 -5.74
CA GLY A 47 7.28 4.93 -5.97
C GLY A 47 8.51 4.69 -5.08
N LEU A 48 8.60 3.50 -4.47
CA LEU A 48 9.77 3.03 -3.74
C LEU A 48 10.17 1.64 -4.27
N PRO A 49 10.99 1.59 -5.36
CA PRO A 49 11.26 0.37 -6.11
C PRO A 49 12.28 -0.55 -5.41
N LEU A 50 12.02 -0.95 -4.16
CA LEU A 50 12.83 -1.96 -3.48
C LEU A 50 12.82 -3.28 -4.25
N ASN A 51 13.94 -4.01 -4.22
CA ASN A 51 14.10 -5.29 -4.89
C ASN A 51 13.85 -5.26 -6.41
N ALA A 52 14.38 -4.21 -7.08
CA ALA A 52 14.32 -4.03 -8.54
C ALA A 52 12.88 -3.95 -9.12
N ALA A 53 11.96 -3.38 -8.36
CA ALA A 53 10.56 -3.26 -8.77
C ALA A 53 10.26 -2.08 -9.71
N ALA A 54 11.24 -1.38 -10.26
CA ALA A 54 11.02 -0.20 -11.10
C ALA A 54 10.09 -0.49 -12.31
N ASP A 55 10.30 -1.62 -12.98
CA ASP A 55 9.46 -2.02 -14.13
C ASP A 55 8.02 -2.34 -13.71
N TRP A 56 7.85 -2.93 -12.53
CA TRP A 56 6.53 -3.18 -11.98
C TRP A 56 5.79 -1.87 -11.65
N LEU A 57 6.46 -0.90 -11.02
CA LEU A 57 5.89 0.42 -10.73
C LEU A 57 5.43 1.13 -12.01
N ALA A 58 6.25 1.07 -13.06
CA ALA A 58 5.89 1.63 -14.37
C ALA A 58 4.68 0.89 -14.98
N ALA A 59 4.64 -0.44 -14.89
CA ALA A 59 3.53 -1.25 -15.38
C ALA A 59 2.22 -0.94 -14.65
N VAL A 60 2.26 -0.75 -13.32
CA VAL A 60 1.07 -0.36 -12.52
C VAL A 60 0.55 1.01 -12.96
N ARG A 61 1.43 2.00 -13.20
CA ARG A 61 1.02 3.31 -13.71
C ARG A 61 0.34 3.20 -15.08
N VAL A 62 0.88 2.38 -15.98
CA VAL A 62 0.26 2.12 -17.29
C VAL A 62 -1.10 1.46 -17.14
N ALA A 63 -1.20 0.38 -16.38
CA ALA A 63 -2.47 -0.33 -16.16
C ALA A 63 -3.54 0.54 -15.49
N SER A 64 -3.12 1.46 -14.63
CA SER A 64 -4.01 2.36 -13.89
C SER A 64 -4.72 3.40 -14.78
N GLN A 65 -4.23 3.63 -16.01
CA GLN A 65 -4.88 4.56 -16.96
C GLN A 65 -6.32 4.14 -17.28
N THR A 66 -6.64 2.85 -17.16
CA THR A 66 -8.03 2.33 -17.29
C THR A 66 -8.99 3.00 -16.31
N TYR A 67 -8.50 3.54 -15.21
CA TYR A 67 -9.29 4.21 -14.17
C TYR A 67 -9.12 5.73 -14.16
N ALA A 68 -8.45 6.32 -15.15
CA ALA A 68 -8.18 7.77 -15.19
C ALA A 68 -9.48 8.60 -15.19
N ASP A 69 -10.54 8.10 -15.82
CA ASP A 69 -11.85 8.76 -15.86
C ASP A 69 -12.55 8.83 -14.51
N TRP A 70 -12.04 8.13 -13.51
CA TRP A 70 -12.60 8.22 -12.13
C TRP A 70 -12.23 9.52 -11.45
N LEU A 71 -11.05 10.09 -11.72
CA LEU A 71 -10.57 11.30 -11.07
C LEU A 71 -11.50 12.52 -11.28
N PRO A 72 -11.98 12.82 -12.50
CA PRO A 72 -12.90 13.93 -12.73
C PRO A 72 -14.23 13.76 -11.98
N ALA A 73 -14.66 12.51 -11.74
CA ALA A 73 -15.89 12.20 -11.04
C ALA A 73 -15.82 12.44 -9.52
N LEU A 74 -14.59 12.60 -8.95
CA LEU A 74 -14.37 12.79 -7.51
C LEU A 74 -14.69 14.22 -7.01
N GLY A 75 -15.04 15.12 -7.92
CA GLY A 75 -15.39 16.50 -7.57
C GLY A 75 -14.18 17.46 -7.48
N GLY A 76 -14.44 18.76 -7.65
CA GLY A 76 -13.39 19.77 -7.84
C GLY A 76 -12.54 20.12 -6.61
N GLY A 77 -12.81 19.53 -5.46
CA GLY A 77 -12.03 19.75 -4.22
C GLY A 77 -10.88 18.78 -4.03
N PHE A 78 -10.92 17.60 -4.68
CA PHE A 78 -9.85 16.59 -4.56
C PHE A 78 -8.68 16.94 -5.50
N ARG A 79 -7.48 17.02 -4.93
CA ARG A 79 -6.24 17.27 -5.67
C ARG A 79 -5.22 16.19 -5.32
N ALA A 80 -4.67 15.55 -6.34
CA ALA A 80 -3.63 14.55 -6.18
C ALA A 80 -2.56 14.69 -7.28
N THR A 81 -1.37 14.19 -7.02
CA THR A 81 -0.26 14.20 -7.98
C THR A 81 0.59 12.93 -7.84
N ASP A 82 1.37 12.60 -8.86
CA ASP A 82 2.40 11.55 -8.80
C ASP A 82 3.77 12.22 -8.61
N TYR A 83 4.35 12.01 -7.43
CA TYR A 83 5.64 12.62 -7.05
C TYR A 83 6.84 11.79 -7.51
N GLY A 84 6.64 10.88 -8.44
CA GLY A 84 7.71 10.07 -9.04
C GLY A 84 8.22 8.94 -8.16
N ASP A 85 9.46 8.53 -8.40
CA ASP A 85 10.06 7.40 -7.71
C ASP A 85 11.28 7.84 -6.88
N VAL A 86 11.46 7.17 -5.75
CA VAL A 86 12.67 7.29 -4.93
C VAL A 86 13.84 6.67 -5.67
N GLU A 87 14.99 7.32 -5.64
CA GLU A 87 16.23 6.73 -6.14
C GLU A 87 16.72 5.65 -5.19
N VAL A 88 16.89 4.44 -5.71
CA VAL A 88 17.36 3.29 -4.94
C VAL A 88 18.87 3.15 -5.12
N THR A 89 19.62 3.06 -4.02
CA THR A 89 21.04 2.74 -4.03
C THR A 89 21.22 1.22 -3.98
N PRO A 90 21.63 0.57 -5.07
CA PRO A 90 21.79 -0.88 -5.11
C PRO A 90 22.74 -1.39 -4.02
N GLY A 91 22.30 -2.35 -3.21
CA GLY A 91 23.09 -2.94 -2.15
C GLY A 91 23.23 -2.09 -0.87
N ASP A 92 22.67 -0.87 -0.84
CA ASP A 92 22.67 0.00 0.33
C ASP A 92 21.22 0.40 0.70
N LEU A 93 20.60 -0.42 1.55
CA LEU A 93 19.25 -0.16 2.05
C LEU A 93 19.20 1.11 2.92
N GLY A 94 20.29 1.39 3.66
CA GLY A 94 20.36 2.58 4.51
C GLY A 94 20.31 3.86 3.69
N ALA A 95 21.13 3.97 2.65
CA ALA A 95 21.11 5.10 1.73
C ALA A 95 19.74 5.23 1.04
N THR A 96 19.15 4.12 0.61
CA THR A 96 17.79 4.11 0.02
C THR A 96 16.75 4.64 1.01
N PHE A 97 16.81 4.24 2.28
CA PHE A 97 15.87 4.74 3.30
C PHE A 97 16.03 6.23 3.59
N VAL A 98 17.26 6.76 3.55
CA VAL A 98 17.47 8.21 3.66
C VAL A 98 16.73 8.95 2.54
N GLN A 99 16.88 8.53 1.30
CA GLN A 99 16.17 9.11 0.16
C GLN A 99 14.64 8.97 0.29
N ALA A 100 14.17 7.79 0.74
CA ALA A 100 12.75 7.56 0.97
C ALA A 100 12.19 8.49 2.06
N HIS A 101 12.92 8.67 3.18
CA HIS A 101 12.52 9.57 4.26
C HIS A 101 12.42 11.02 3.80
N GLU A 102 13.38 11.51 3.02
CA GLU A 102 13.36 12.88 2.48
C GLU A 102 12.12 13.10 1.61
N ARG A 103 11.89 12.21 0.62
CA ARG A 103 10.75 12.32 -0.30
C ARG A 103 9.39 12.18 0.41
N LEU A 104 9.29 11.25 1.37
CA LEU A 104 8.09 11.09 2.19
C LEU A 104 7.85 12.29 3.11
N ALA A 105 8.92 12.87 3.68
CA ALA A 105 8.82 14.05 4.53
C ALA A 105 8.31 15.27 3.75
N ASP A 106 8.71 15.44 2.48
CA ASP A 106 8.17 16.47 1.59
C ASP A 106 6.65 16.36 1.46
N VAL A 107 6.15 15.13 1.20
CA VAL A 107 4.71 14.89 1.07
C VAL A 107 3.98 15.18 2.38
N VAL A 108 4.43 14.56 3.48
CA VAL A 108 3.76 14.66 4.79
C VAL A 108 3.82 16.10 5.34
N ALA A 109 4.87 16.89 5.01
CA ALA A 109 4.98 18.29 5.44
C ALA A 109 3.88 19.18 4.86
N THR A 110 3.30 18.83 3.71
CA THR A 110 2.19 19.59 3.09
C THR A 110 0.81 19.19 3.61
N GLY A 111 0.73 18.12 4.41
CA GLY A 111 -0.53 17.54 4.86
C GLY A 111 -1.15 16.54 3.87
N ALA A 112 -0.50 16.28 2.75
CA ALA A 112 -0.93 15.26 1.80
C ALA A 112 -0.69 13.84 2.36
N ALA A 113 -1.59 12.90 2.06
CA ALA A 113 -1.40 11.50 2.38
C ALA A 113 -0.51 10.84 1.31
N PRO A 114 0.63 10.21 1.68
CA PRO A 114 1.39 9.40 0.73
C PRO A 114 0.63 8.14 0.33
N LEU A 115 0.57 7.86 -0.98
CA LEU A 115 0.26 6.53 -1.54
C LEU A 115 1.54 5.95 -2.13
N VAL A 116 2.14 4.98 -1.44
CA VAL A 116 3.42 4.41 -1.85
C VAL A 116 3.21 3.16 -2.69
N LEU A 117 3.81 3.12 -3.87
CA LEU A 117 3.92 1.91 -4.69
C LEU A 117 5.29 1.28 -4.40
N GLY A 118 5.29 0.05 -3.89
CA GLY A 118 6.51 -0.64 -3.52
C GLY A 118 6.67 -2.01 -4.16
N GLY A 119 7.90 -2.49 -4.27
CA GLY A 119 8.16 -3.86 -4.71
C GLY A 119 8.06 -4.86 -3.58
N ASP A 120 8.72 -4.58 -2.50
CA ASP A 120 8.80 -5.39 -1.28
C ASP A 120 7.97 -4.76 -0.16
N SER A 121 7.41 -5.58 0.70
CA SER A 121 6.58 -5.12 1.82
C SER A 121 7.35 -4.32 2.89
N LEU A 122 8.68 -4.36 2.87
CA LEU A 122 9.53 -3.50 3.72
C LEU A 122 9.31 -2.00 3.47
N VAL A 123 8.71 -1.60 2.34
CA VAL A 123 8.37 -0.19 2.04
C VAL A 123 7.50 0.44 3.12
N SER A 124 6.72 -0.35 3.85
CA SER A 124 5.88 0.14 4.95
C SER A 124 6.69 0.78 6.07
N LEU A 125 7.91 0.31 6.32
CA LEU A 125 8.70 0.76 7.48
C LEU A 125 9.14 2.23 7.37
N PRO A 126 9.80 2.71 6.29
CA PRO A 126 10.15 4.12 6.16
C PRO A 126 8.92 5.03 6.14
N VAL A 127 7.78 4.59 5.59
CA VAL A 127 6.53 5.36 5.64
C VAL A 127 6.08 5.57 7.09
N MET A 128 6.00 4.50 7.87
CA MET A 128 5.60 4.59 9.29
C MET A 128 6.60 5.41 10.11
N GLN A 129 7.91 5.31 9.84
CA GLN A 129 8.94 6.11 10.50
C GLN A 129 8.73 7.61 10.30
N VAL A 130 8.46 8.04 9.06
CA VAL A 130 8.18 9.46 8.77
C VAL A 130 6.88 9.93 9.42
N LEU A 131 5.82 9.12 9.34
CA LEU A 131 4.54 9.43 9.97
C LEU A 131 4.66 9.59 11.48
N SER A 132 5.42 8.72 12.16
CA SER A 132 5.59 8.78 13.62
C SER A 132 6.23 10.08 14.10
N GLY A 133 7.03 10.73 13.27
CA GLY A 133 7.61 12.04 13.54
C GLY A 133 6.63 13.22 13.39
N LYS A 134 5.46 13.00 12.79
CA LYS A 134 4.47 14.05 12.46
C LYS A 134 3.15 13.87 13.20
N ILE A 135 2.72 12.64 13.40
CA ILE A 135 1.48 12.32 14.14
C ILE A 135 1.80 12.40 15.63
N ARG A 136 1.11 13.29 16.36
CA ARG A 136 1.33 13.52 17.80
C ARG A 136 0.76 12.39 18.67
N GLY A 137 -0.15 11.59 18.13
CA GLY A 137 -0.77 10.45 18.76
C GLY A 137 -0.24 9.13 18.21
N ARG A 138 -1.00 8.06 18.47
CA ARG A 138 -0.67 6.75 17.94
C ARG A 138 -1.16 6.61 16.51
N LEU A 139 -0.41 5.85 15.72
CA LEU A 139 -0.80 5.41 14.39
C LEU A 139 -1.51 4.06 14.51
N GLY A 140 -2.71 3.94 13.94
CA GLY A 140 -3.37 2.67 13.70
C GLY A 140 -2.86 2.03 12.41
N VAL A 141 -2.88 0.71 12.33
CA VAL A 141 -2.46 -0.03 11.13
C VAL A 141 -3.51 -1.06 10.78
N VAL A 142 -3.98 -1.03 9.53
CA VAL A 142 -4.69 -2.15 8.91
C VAL A 142 -3.84 -2.66 7.76
N ALA A 143 -3.44 -3.93 7.82
CA ALA A 143 -2.61 -4.54 6.80
C ALA A 143 -3.28 -5.77 6.20
N PHE A 144 -3.55 -5.73 4.90
CA PHE A 144 -3.91 -6.92 4.12
C PHE A 144 -2.63 -7.65 3.75
N THR A 145 -2.37 -8.81 4.38
CA THR A 145 -1.10 -9.54 4.25
C THR A 145 -1.33 -11.04 4.35
N PRO A 146 -0.60 -11.86 3.56
CA PRO A 146 -0.73 -13.31 3.63
C PRO A 146 -0.07 -13.94 4.85
N LEU A 147 0.88 -13.22 5.48
CA LEU A 147 1.75 -13.75 6.54
C LEU A 147 1.72 -12.83 7.77
N TYR A 148 1.94 -13.45 8.91
CA TYR A 148 2.02 -12.76 10.21
C TYR A 148 3.43 -12.24 10.53
N GLU A 149 4.14 -11.75 9.60
CA GLU A 149 5.52 -11.23 9.51
C GLU A 149 6.06 -10.51 10.76
N VAL A 150 6.28 -11.26 11.83
CA VAL A 150 6.82 -10.77 13.12
C VAL A 150 8.10 -11.49 13.53
N ALA A 151 8.80 -12.10 12.58
CA ALA A 151 10.07 -12.74 12.89
C ALA A 151 11.06 -11.71 13.44
N PRO A 152 11.70 -11.95 14.60
CA PRO A 152 12.81 -11.13 15.06
C PRO A 152 14.00 -11.41 14.14
N ASP A 153 14.10 -10.62 13.08
CA ASP A 153 15.23 -10.65 12.16
C ASP A 153 16.17 -9.49 12.56
N PRO A 154 17.46 -9.73 12.84
CA PRO A 154 18.40 -8.66 13.13
C PRO A 154 18.59 -7.71 11.94
N MET A 155 18.23 -8.15 10.73
CA MET A 155 18.25 -7.34 9.53
C MET A 155 16.85 -6.77 9.21
N TYR A 156 16.82 -5.63 8.56
CA TYR A 156 15.59 -5.09 7.98
C TYR A 156 15.16 -5.97 6.81
N SER A 157 14.02 -6.64 6.96
CA SER A 157 13.44 -7.50 5.93
C SER A 157 11.92 -7.34 5.88
N ALA A 158 11.30 -7.83 4.82
CA ALA A 158 9.85 -7.91 4.70
C ALA A 158 9.21 -8.57 5.93
N ASN A 159 9.83 -9.66 6.43
CA ASN A 159 9.32 -10.45 7.54
C ASN A 159 9.49 -9.78 8.92
N SER A 160 10.24 -8.71 9.03
CA SER A 160 10.51 -8.03 10.30
C SER A 160 9.86 -6.65 10.43
N ARG A 161 9.16 -6.15 9.40
CA ARG A 161 8.64 -4.79 9.37
C ARG A 161 7.73 -4.44 10.55
N TRP A 162 6.82 -5.32 10.91
CA TRP A 162 5.91 -5.10 12.05
C TRP A 162 6.64 -5.18 13.38
N ALA A 163 7.52 -6.18 13.57
CA ALA A 163 8.36 -6.28 14.76
C ALA A 163 9.19 -5.00 14.95
N ARG A 164 9.78 -4.47 13.88
CA ARG A 164 10.54 -3.21 13.94
C ARG A 164 9.69 -2.00 14.27
N ALA A 165 8.50 -1.88 13.68
CA ALA A 165 7.58 -0.80 14.01
C ALA A 165 7.16 -0.82 15.49
N LEU A 166 6.93 -2.01 16.04
CA LEU A 166 6.63 -2.21 17.46
C LEU A 166 7.83 -1.90 18.36
N GLU A 167 9.02 -2.43 18.06
CA GLU A 167 10.25 -2.19 18.82
C GLU A 167 10.62 -0.70 18.87
N LEU A 168 10.43 0.01 17.77
CA LEU A 168 10.69 1.46 17.68
C LEU A 168 9.57 2.31 18.32
N GLY A 169 8.49 1.68 18.81
CA GLY A 169 7.37 2.38 19.43
C GLY A 169 6.56 3.25 18.45
N ILE A 170 6.67 2.98 17.14
CA ILE A 170 5.95 3.72 16.10
C ILE A 170 4.44 3.41 16.18
N VAL A 171 4.11 2.15 16.44
CA VAL A 171 2.75 1.65 16.57
C VAL A 171 2.57 0.91 17.89
N SER A 172 1.36 0.91 18.43
CA SER A 172 1.00 0.07 19.57
C SER A 172 0.50 -1.29 19.07
N PRO A 173 0.85 -2.41 19.70
CA PRO A 173 0.34 -3.72 19.29
C PRO A 173 -1.19 -3.75 19.17
N ALA A 174 -1.90 -3.17 20.12
CA ALA A 174 -3.36 -3.10 20.12
C ALA A 174 -3.97 -2.35 18.93
N ASN A 175 -3.19 -1.56 18.21
CA ASN A 175 -3.61 -0.81 17.04
C ASN A 175 -3.05 -1.39 15.72
N VAL A 176 -2.45 -2.58 15.77
CA VAL A 176 -2.00 -3.32 14.57
C VAL A 176 -2.99 -4.43 14.28
N VAL A 177 -3.61 -4.36 13.11
CA VAL A 177 -4.57 -5.37 12.66
C VAL A 177 -4.12 -5.94 11.33
N LEU A 178 -3.93 -7.25 11.28
CA LEU A 178 -3.54 -8.00 10.09
C LEU A 178 -4.74 -8.78 9.56
N VAL A 179 -5.00 -8.71 8.26
CA VAL A 179 -6.18 -9.31 7.61
C VAL A 179 -5.77 -10.21 6.44
N GLY A 180 -6.36 -11.38 6.36
CA GLY A 180 -6.19 -12.31 5.24
C GLY A 180 -5.05 -13.30 5.40
N GLY A 181 -4.44 -13.36 6.58
CA GLY A 181 -3.39 -14.32 6.88
C GLY A 181 -3.84 -15.75 6.64
N ARG A 182 -2.99 -16.53 5.95
CA ARG A 182 -3.22 -17.95 5.77
C ARG A 182 -2.82 -18.68 7.03
N ALA A 183 -3.77 -19.34 7.67
CA ALA A 183 -3.52 -20.18 8.84
C ALA A 183 -2.74 -21.45 8.40
N ALA A 184 -1.41 -21.36 8.36
CA ALA A 184 -0.55 -22.50 8.11
C ALA A 184 0.23 -22.86 9.39
N PRO A 185 0.50 -24.14 9.66
CA PRO A 185 1.29 -24.55 10.81
C PRO A 185 2.65 -23.84 10.96
N PRO A 186 3.37 -23.47 9.87
CA PRO A 186 4.61 -22.68 9.98
C PRO A 186 4.42 -21.29 10.62
N ASP A 187 3.24 -20.70 10.47
CA ASP A 187 2.94 -19.36 10.97
C ASP A 187 2.45 -19.35 12.43
N GLU A 188 2.18 -20.51 12.99
CA GLU A 188 1.68 -20.63 14.36
C GLU A 188 2.61 -19.97 15.42
N PRO A 189 3.95 -20.08 15.34
CA PRO A 189 4.83 -19.34 16.22
C PRO A 189 4.69 -17.83 16.10
N ALA A 190 4.58 -17.30 14.88
CA ALA A 190 4.40 -15.87 14.63
C ALA A 190 3.06 -15.38 15.17
N ARG A 191 1.99 -16.15 14.94
CA ARG A 191 0.67 -15.86 15.51
C ARG A 191 0.70 -15.76 17.02
N ARG A 192 1.34 -16.71 17.72
CA ARG A 192 1.48 -16.66 19.18
C ARG A 192 2.25 -15.44 19.67
N VAL A 193 3.26 -14.98 18.93
CA VAL A 193 3.98 -13.76 19.23
C VAL A 193 3.05 -12.55 19.14
N LEU A 194 2.29 -12.42 18.06
CA LEU A 194 1.35 -11.32 17.88
C LEU A 194 0.22 -11.34 18.90
N ASP A 195 -0.37 -12.51 19.16
CA ASP A 195 -1.38 -12.69 20.21
C ASP A 195 -0.81 -12.27 21.59
N GLY A 196 0.41 -12.68 21.88
CA GLY A 196 1.11 -12.31 23.13
C GLY A 196 1.42 -10.81 23.24
N LEU A 197 1.54 -10.12 22.12
CA LEU A 197 1.71 -8.67 22.04
C LEU A 197 0.37 -7.91 22.08
N GLY A 198 -0.76 -8.61 21.85
CA GLY A 198 -2.09 -8.01 21.80
C GLY A 198 -2.46 -7.40 20.44
N ALA A 199 -1.78 -7.79 19.37
CA ALA A 199 -2.18 -7.43 18.00
C ALA A 199 -3.41 -8.24 17.56
N THR A 200 -4.26 -7.65 16.74
CA THR A 200 -5.45 -8.32 16.22
C THR A 200 -5.15 -8.96 14.86
N MET A 201 -5.68 -10.16 14.64
CA MET A 201 -5.49 -10.89 13.38
C MET A 201 -6.79 -11.53 12.93
N TYR A 202 -7.15 -11.25 11.70
CA TYR A 202 -8.24 -11.92 10.99
C TYR A 202 -7.64 -12.83 9.91
N SER A 203 -7.85 -14.12 10.05
CA SER A 203 -7.40 -15.11 9.08
C SER A 203 -8.26 -15.11 7.81
N LEU A 204 -7.83 -15.83 6.78
CA LEU A 204 -8.66 -16.10 5.61
C LEU A 204 -9.97 -16.81 6.00
N ASP A 205 -9.93 -17.72 6.98
CA ASP A 205 -11.13 -18.41 7.45
C ASP A 205 -12.12 -17.47 8.14
N ASP A 206 -11.63 -16.45 8.86
CA ASP A 206 -12.48 -15.41 9.44
C ASP A 206 -13.19 -14.61 8.35
N VAL A 207 -12.46 -14.23 7.29
CA VAL A 207 -13.04 -13.53 6.13
C VAL A 207 -14.08 -14.38 5.41
N LEU A 208 -13.83 -15.69 5.26
CA LEU A 208 -14.79 -16.61 4.63
C LEU A 208 -16.05 -16.82 5.47
N ARG A 209 -15.92 -16.78 6.79
CA ARG A 209 -17.04 -16.96 7.73
C ARG A 209 -17.93 -15.71 7.85
N ASP A 210 -17.30 -14.54 8.06
CA ASP A 210 -17.97 -13.31 8.50
C ASP A 210 -18.17 -12.30 7.36
N GLY A 211 -17.47 -12.49 6.25
CA GLY A 211 -17.45 -11.59 5.10
C GLY A 211 -16.44 -10.46 5.26
N MET A 212 -15.82 -10.06 4.14
CA MET A 212 -14.74 -9.05 4.16
C MET A 212 -15.19 -7.69 4.68
N GLU A 213 -16.40 -7.23 4.34
CA GLU A 213 -16.86 -5.92 4.79
C GLU A 213 -16.96 -5.84 6.33
N THR A 214 -17.47 -6.90 6.96
CA THR A 214 -17.54 -7.02 8.42
C THR A 214 -16.15 -7.02 9.03
N VAL A 215 -15.26 -7.89 8.54
CA VAL A 215 -13.88 -8.01 9.03
C VAL A 215 -13.12 -6.69 8.86
N ALA A 216 -13.27 -6.02 7.71
CA ALA A 216 -12.60 -4.75 7.46
C ALA A 216 -13.12 -3.62 8.36
N GLN A 217 -14.41 -3.60 8.68
CA GLN A 217 -14.99 -2.64 9.60
C GLN A 217 -14.48 -2.86 11.03
N GLU A 218 -14.46 -4.09 11.51
CA GLU A 218 -13.90 -4.43 12.82
C GLU A 218 -12.40 -4.14 12.90
N ALA A 219 -11.65 -4.45 11.82
CA ALA A 219 -10.23 -4.13 11.73
C ALA A 219 -9.97 -2.62 11.79
N LEU A 220 -10.78 -1.83 11.09
CA LEU A 220 -10.69 -0.37 11.12
C LEU A 220 -11.01 0.19 12.52
N GLU A 221 -12.05 -0.31 13.18
CA GLU A 221 -12.42 0.11 14.52
C GLU A 221 -11.32 -0.19 15.54
N ALA A 222 -10.73 -1.39 15.49
CA ALA A 222 -9.63 -1.77 16.36
C ALA A 222 -8.38 -0.89 16.10
N ALA A 223 -8.01 -0.69 14.85
CA ALA A 223 -6.86 0.14 14.48
C ALA A 223 -7.07 1.62 14.86
N ALA A 224 -8.29 2.16 14.68
CA ALA A 224 -8.60 3.56 14.93
C ALA A 224 -8.80 3.90 16.42
N THR A 225 -8.99 2.90 17.28
CA THR A 225 -9.27 3.14 18.71
C THR A 225 -8.08 3.81 19.43
N GLY A 226 -8.24 5.06 19.83
CA GLY A 226 -7.21 5.83 20.51
C GLY A 226 -6.04 6.25 19.62
N THR A 227 -6.24 6.28 18.28
CA THR A 227 -5.27 6.74 17.29
C THR A 227 -5.75 8.03 16.61
N GLU A 228 -4.84 8.76 15.98
CA GLU A 228 -5.17 9.99 15.24
C GLU A 228 -5.53 9.71 13.78
N ALA A 229 -4.91 8.69 13.20
CA ALA A 229 -5.12 8.30 11.80
C ALA A 229 -4.71 6.84 11.58
N VAL A 230 -5.12 6.28 10.46
CA VAL A 230 -4.84 4.90 10.09
C VAL A 230 -3.85 4.85 8.92
N TYR A 231 -2.93 3.92 8.98
CA TYR A 231 -2.06 3.50 7.89
C TYR A 231 -2.62 2.22 7.26
N LEU A 232 -2.83 2.26 5.95
CA LEU A 232 -3.31 1.11 5.18
C LEU A 232 -2.13 0.49 4.40
N SER A 233 -1.79 -0.78 4.69
CA SER A 233 -0.80 -1.54 3.92
C SER A 233 -1.49 -2.66 3.15
N VAL A 234 -1.20 -2.78 1.86
CA VAL A 234 -1.76 -3.81 0.99
C VAL A 234 -0.63 -4.62 0.35
N ASP A 235 -0.38 -5.81 0.87
CA ASP A 235 0.50 -6.79 0.24
C ASP A 235 -0.33 -7.65 -0.73
N LEU A 236 -0.07 -7.50 -2.02
CA LEU A 236 -0.81 -8.21 -3.07
C LEU A 236 -0.66 -9.72 -3.01
N ALA A 237 0.37 -10.23 -2.33
CA ALA A 237 0.53 -11.67 -2.10
C ALA A 237 -0.61 -12.28 -1.26
N VAL A 238 -1.45 -11.44 -0.63
CA VAL A 238 -2.68 -11.88 0.07
C VAL A 238 -3.73 -12.41 -0.90
N VAL A 239 -3.68 -12.01 -2.18
CA VAL A 239 -4.65 -12.45 -3.19
C VAL A 239 -4.27 -13.80 -3.76
N ALA A 240 -5.24 -14.69 -3.88
CA ALA A 240 -5.07 -16.00 -4.50
C ALA A 240 -4.49 -15.88 -5.93
N GLY A 241 -3.44 -16.63 -6.20
CA GLY A 241 -2.80 -16.66 -7.52
C GLY A 241 -1.75 -15.56 -7.77
N THR A 242 -1.50 -14.66 -6.83
CA THR A 242 -0.39 -13.69 -6.94
C THR A 242 0.92 -14.19 -6.31
N GLY A 243 0.87 -15.06 -5.34
CA GLY A 243 2.03 -15.68 -4.69
C GLY A 243 1.74 -17.11 -4.25
N ASP A 244 0.50 -17.42 -3.95
CA ASP A 244 0.00 -18.71 -3.52
C ASP A 244 -1.38 -18.96 -4.16
N PRO A 245 -1.77 -20.18 -4.50
CA PRO A 245 -3.11 -20.48 -5.02
C PRO A 245 -4.22 -20.21 -3.99
N VAL A 246 -3.89 -20.19 -2.70
CA VAL A 246 -4.82 -19.92 -1.59
C VAL A 246 -4.65 -18.50 -1.10
N GLY A 247 -5.74 -17.75 -0.99
CA GLY A 247 -5.75 -16.37 -0.53
C GLY A 247 -7.12 -15.71 -0.73
N LEU A 248 -7.18 -14.41 -0.48
CA LEU A 248 -8.37 -13.62 -0.75
C LEU A 248 -8.69 -13.59 -2.24
N GLN A 249 -9.97 -13.54 -2.58
CA GLN A 249 -10.34 -13.15 -3.94
C GLN A 249 -10.08 -11.65 -4.15
N ALA A 250 -9.70 -11.25 -5.35
CA ALA A 250 -9.47 -9.84 -5.67
C ALA A 250 -10.67 -8.93 -5.29
N ARG A 251 -11.91 -9.41 -5.47
CA ARG A 251 -13.13 -8.68 -5.09
C ARG A 251 -13.25 -8.47 -3.57
N GLU A 252 -12.80 -9.45 -2.76
CA GLU A 252 -12.78 -9.35 -1.30
C GLU A 252 -11.76 -8.30 -0.86
N LEU A 253 -10.54 -8.35 -1.42
CA LEU A 253 -9.55 -7.31 -1.17
C LEU A 253 -10.09 -5.91 -1.52
N MET A 254 -10.75 -5.74 -2.67
CA MET A 254 -11.35 -4.44 -3.06
C MET A 254 -12.42 -3.97 -2.07
N ALA A 255 -13.26 -4.90 -1.56
CA ALA A 255 -14.26 -4.56 -0.55
C ALA A 255 -13.59 -4.07 0.76
N GLY A 256 -12.59 -4.79 1.25
CA GLY A 256 -11.83 -4.39 2.44
C GLY A 256 -11.08 -3.07 2.28
N VAL A 257 -10.37 -2.89 1.17
CA VAL A 257 -9.68 -1.63 0.84
C VAL A 257 -10.65 -0.46 0.81
N ARG A 258 -11.84 -0.63 0.23
CA ARG A 258 -12.87 0.42 0.15
C ARG A 258 -13.38 0.84 1.52
N VAL A 259 -13.59 -0.11 2.42
CA VAL A 259 -13.99 0.17 3.82
C VAL A 259 -12.90 0.98 4.52
N VAL A 260 -11.65 0.51 4.48
CA VAL A 260 -10.54 1.14 5.22
C VAL A 260 -10.16 2.49 4.63
N SER A 261 -10.16 2.64 3.31
CA SER A 261 -9.79 3.90 2.65
C SER A 261 -10.81 5.03 2.83
N GLY A 262 -12.04 4.71 3.25
CA GLY A 262 -13.04 5.69 3.67
C GLY A 262 -12.73 6.38 5.00
N ALA A 263 -11.74 5.85 5.77
CA ALA A 263 -11.29 6.47 7.02
C ALA A 263 -10.27 7.61 6.79
N LEU A 264 -9.83 8.26 7.88
CA LEU A 264 -8.69 9.17 7.85
C LEU A 264 -7.39 8.39 7.66
N LEU A 265 -6.96 8.26 6.43
CA LEU A 265 -5.66 7.68 6.14
C LEU A 265 -4.53 8.67 6.38
N ALA A 266 -3.55 8.27 7.19
CA ALA A 266 -2.26 8.96 7.29
C ALA A 266 -1.40 8.70 6.06
N ALA A 267 -1.45 7.49 5.54
CA ALA A 267 -0.81 7.05 4.30
C ALA A 267 -1.36 5.67 3.89
N ALA A 268 -1.01 5.24 2.69
CA ALA A 268 -1.20 3.86 2.25
C ALA A 268 0.01 3.35 1.47
N ASP A 269 0.25 2.03 1.46
CA ASP A 269 1.14 1.38 0.50
C ASP A 269 0.49 0.21 -0.24
N ILE A 270 1.03 -0.07 -1.42
CA ILE A 270 0.72 -1.26 -2.22
C ILE A 270 2.05 -1.92 -2.57
N CYS A 271 2.25 -3.14 -2.14
CA CYS A 271 3.48 -3.90 -2.32
C CYS A 271 3.20 -5.36 -2.71
N GLY A 272 4.23 -6.21 -2.68
CA GLY A 272 4.07 -7.64 -2.99
C GLY A 272 4.12 -7.94 -4.48
N ALA A 273 4.97 -7.24 -5.23
CA ALA A 273 5.25 -7.47 -6.65
C ALA A 273 6.04 -8.77 -6.87
N GLY A 274 5.52 -9.89 -6.39
CA GLY A 274 6.15 -11.20 -6.56
C GLY A 274 5.98 -11.77 -7.99
N PRO A 275 6.74 -12.83 -8.33
CA PRO A 275 6.55 -13.53 -9.58
C PRO A 275 5.13 -14.13 -9.64
N ARG A 276 4.53 -14.09 -10.83
CA ARG A 276 3.19 -14.66 -11.06
C ARG A 276 3.21 -16.17 -10.77
N MET A 277 2.38 -16.60 -9.82
CA MET A 277 2.11 -18.02 -9.59
C MET A 277 0.59 -18.21 -9.71
N GLY A 278 0.15 -18.65 -10.89
CA GLY A 278 -1.27 -18.83 -11.18
C GLY A 278 -1.88 -17.73 -12.06
N GLY A 279 -3.20 -17.62 -12.08
CA GLY A 279 -3.94 -16.77 -13.03
C GLY A 279 -4.16 -15.31 -12.61
N GLY A 280 -3.62 -14.86 -11.47
CA GLY A 280 -3.77 -13.47 -11.01
C GLY A 280 -2.79 -12.53 -11.72
N ASP A 281 -3.26 -11.33 -12.13
CA ASP A 281 -2.40 -10.27 -12.62
C ASP A 281 -2.17 -9.22 -11.54
N PRO A 282 -1.03 -9.26 -10.82
CA PRO A 282 -0.75 -8.35 -9.72
C PRO A 282 -0.68 -6.89 -10.16
N VAL A 283 -0.33 -6.61 -11.42
CA VAL A 283 -0.27 -5.25 -11.97
C VAL A 283 -1.68 -4.64 -12.05
N SER A 284 -2.62 -5.37 -12.65
CA SER A 284 -4.02 -4.92 -12.75
C SER A 284 -4.70 -4.83 -11.39
N ILE A 285 -4.39 -5.75 -10.47
CA ILE A 285 -4.91 -5.71 -9.10
C ILE A 285 -4.37 -4.48 -8.37
N ALA A 286 -3.05 -4.20 -8.44
CA ALA A 286 -2.45 -3.01 -7.84
C ALA A 286 -3.07 -1.71 -8.38
N ALA A 287 -3.23 -1.62 -9.70
CA ALA A 287 -3.84 -0.47 -10.35
C ALA A 287 -5.27 -0.23 -9.84
N ARG A 288 -6.05 -1.30 -9.66
CA ARG A 288 -7.40 -1.21 -9.12
C ARG A 288 -7.41 -0.85 -7.64
N VAL A 289 -6.54 -1.44 -6.80
CA VAL A 289 -6.38 -1.09 -5.39
C VAL A 289 -6.04 0.39 -5.24
N ALA A 290 -5.11 0.89 -6.04
CA ALA A 290 -4.75 2.30 -6.03
C ALA A 290 -5.96 3.21 -6.36
N ALA A 291 -6.77 2.83 -7.34
CA ALA A 291 -7.98 3.57 -7.70
C ALA A 291 -9.00 3.58 -6.54
N GLU A 292 -9.22 2.45 -5.86
CA GLU A 292 -10.11 2.38 -4.70
C GLU A 292 -9.62 3.25 -3.52
N ILE A 293 -8.30 3.25 -3.25
CA ILE A 293 -7.71 4.11 -2.21
C ILE A 293 -7.94 5.59 -2.55
N VAL A 294 -7.66 5.99 -3.79
CA VAL A 294 -7.86 7.38 -4.24
C VAL A 294 -9.32 7.80 -4.11
N VAL A 295 -10.27 6.94 -4.52
CA VAL A 295 -11.71 7.20 -4.37
C VAL A 295 -12.10 7.34 -2.90
N GLY A 296 -11.61 6.46 -2.03
CA GLY A 296 -11.89 6.51 -0.59
C GLY A 296 -11.41 7.82 0.06
N VAL A 297 -10.16 8.21 -0.23
CA VAL A 297 -9.61 9.48 0.28
C VAL A 297 -10.38 10.69 -0.24
N ALA A 298 -10.76 10.69 -1.53
CA ALA A 298 -11.53 11.77 -2.12
C ALA A 298 -12.95 11.88 -1.55
N GLY A 299 -13.64 10.75 -1.39
CA GLY A 299 -15.00 10.70 -0.85
C GLY A 299 -15.13 11.25 0.58
N ARG A 300 -14.03 11.24 1.33
CA ARG A 300 -13.98 11.83 2.66
C ARG A 300 -13.85 13.36 2.65
N LEU A 301 -13.34 13.94 1.57
CA LEU A 301 -13.14 15.39 1.41
C LEU A 301 -14.34 16.09 0.76
N ALA A 302 -15.27 15.30 0.19
CA ALA A 302 -16.51 15.78 -0.41
C ALA A 302 -17.61 15.99 0.65
#